data_a306ea7f7fbb225e1e06d1e11ddd8e30
#
_entry.id   a306ea7f7fbb225e1e06d1e11ddd8e30
#
_cell.length_a   1.000
_cell.length_b   1.000
_cell.length_c   1.000
_cell.angle_alpha   90.00
_cell.angle_beta   90.00
_cell.angle_gamma   90.00
#
_symmetry.space_group_name_H-M   'P 1'
#
loop_
_entity.id
_entity.type
_entity.pdbx_description
1 polymer ?
#
loop_
_entity_poly.entity_id
_entity_poly.type
_entity_poly.pdbx_seq_one_letter_code
_entity_poly.pdbx_strand_id
1 'polypeptide(L)'
;PHELMDFVRAFSMTRKVNPGNRAAVLTFSGGAGIVTADFLHDHGLGCAELDPATLAQLKTVFPAWMDPSNPVDVWPAIEQSGPEKVYRTAAQALMRDPHVDALIIHIFAALLKGEFLAETARLKDELGKPVAVWLVGLQQPVRTLRKELEELDLPVFDEIGRAVSFVAAAKRRMRAPGVS
;
A
#
# COMPACT_ATOMS: atom_id res chain seq x y z
N PRO A 1 -10.75 7.90 -20.25
CA PRO A 1 -9.38 8.01 -20.82
C PRO A 1 -8.30 8.03 -19.73
N HIS A 2 -8.47 8.80 -18.63
CA HIS A 2 -7.45 8.93 -17.57
C HIS A 2 -7.19 7.61 -16.82
N GLU A 3 -8.23 6.87 -16.47
CA GLU A 3 -8.13 5.59 -15.75
C GLU A 3 -7.32 4.54 -16.54
N LEU A 4 -7.50 4.45 -17.85
CA LEU A 4 -6.72 3.55 -18.72
C LEU A 4 -5.22 3.90 -18.68
N MET A 5 -4.89 5.19 -18.73
CA MET A 5 -3.50 5.64 -18.67
C MET A 5 -2.86 5.34 -17.32
N ASP A 6 -3.61 5.54 -16.23
CA ASP A 6 -3.15 5.19 -14.88
C ASP A 6 -2.84 3.69 -14.77
N PHE A 7 -3.70 2.84 -15.34
CA PHE A 7 -3.48 1.39 -15.33
C PHE A 7 -2.30 0.95 -16.20
N VAL A 8 -2.18 1.48 -17.43
CA VAL A 8 -1.03 1.17 -18.30
C VAL A 8 0.28 1.51 -17.57
N ARG A 9 0.35 2.68 -16.97
CA ARG A 9 1.51 3.13 -16.19
C ARG A 9 1.76 2.24 -14.97
N ALA A 10 0.73 1.96 -14.17
CA ALA A 10 0.86 1.12 -12.98
C ALA A 10 1.29 -0.32 -13.32
N PHE A 11 0.78 -0.87 -14.42
CA PHE A 11 1.20 -2.20 -14.89
C PHE A 11 2.63 -2.23 -15.41
N SER A 12 3.14 -1.15 -16.00
CA SER A 12 4.55 -1.07 -16.40
C SER A 12 5.52 -1.11 -15.22
N MET A 13 5.07 -0.64 -14.06
CA MET A 13 5.80 -0.63 -12.79
C MET A 13 5.64 -1.94 -11.97
N THR A 14 4.86 -2.92 -12.47
CA THR A 14 4.54 -4.14 -11.73
C THR A 14 4.93 -5.36 -12.53
N ARG A 15 6.13 -5.88 -12.28
CA ARG A 15 6.76 -6.94 -13.08
C ARG A 15 6.22 -8.32 -12.76
N LYS A 16 5.98 -8.60 -11.48
CA LYS A 16 5.56 -9.90 -10.97
C LYS A 16 4.37 -9.73 -10.03
N VAL A 17 3.40 -10.62 -10.15
CA VAL A 17 2.24 -10.67 -9.24
C VAL A 17 2.00 -12.12 -8.85
N ASN A 18 2.05 -12.44 -7.57
CA ASN A 18 1.70 -13.76 -7.06
C ASN A 18 0.18 -13.87 -6.84
N PRO A 19 -0.41 -15.07 -6.88
CA PRO A 19 -1.83 -15.27 -6.60
C PRO A 19 -2.18 -14.87 -5.16
N GLY A 20 -3.47 -14.66 -4.90
CA GLY A 20 -4.00 -14.30 -3.59
C GLY A 20 -4.98 -13.13 -3.67
N ASN A 21 -5.75 -12.89 -2.62
CA ASN A 21 -6.78 -11.86 -2.58
C ASN A 21 -6.85 -11.11 -1.24
N ARG A 22 -5.82 -11.23 -0.40
CA ARG A 22 -5.75 -10.60 0.91
C ARG A 22 -4.86 -9.37 0.83
N ALA A 23 -5.42 -8.21 1.12
CA ALA A 23 -4.69 -6.96 1.10
C ALA A 23 -4.42 -6.42 2.51
N ALA A 24 -3.28 -5.78 2.69
CA ALA A 24 -3.06 -4.88 3.81
C ALA A 24 -3.27 -3.43 3.37
N VAL A 25 -3.78 -2.62 4.28
CA VAL A 25 -3.98 -1.18 4.09
C VAL A 25 -3.20 -0.43 5.15
N LEU A 26 -2.22 0.34 4.73
CA LEU A 26 -1.44 1.24 5.60
C LEU A 26 -1.99 2.65 5.41
N THR A 27 -2.58 3.23 6.44
CA THR A 27 -3.33 4.48 6.33
C THR A 27 -2.96 5.47 7.44
N PHE A 28 -3.01 6.77 7.14
CA PHE A 28 -2.93 7.85 8.12
C PHE A 28 -4.31 8.27 8.66
N SER A 29 -5.37 7.58 8.25
CA SER A 29 -6.75 7.94 8.60
C SER A 29 -7.61 6.68 8.70
N GLY A 30 -8.18 6.44 9.88
CA GLY A 30 -9.09 5.32 10.11
C GLY A 30 -10.29 5.33 9.15
N GLY A 31 -10.89 6.50 8.88
CA GLY A 31 -11.99 6.64 7.92
C GLY A 31 -11.59 6.23 6.49
N ALA A 32 -10.42 6.67 6.02
CA ALA A 32 -9.90 6.25 4.71
C ALA A 32 -9.59 4.74 4.67
N GLY A 33 -9.14 4.18 5.78
CA GLY A 33 -8.93 2.73 5.92
C GLY A 33 -10.22 1.95 5.74
N ILE A 34 -11.32 2.37 6.37
CA ILE A 34 -12.64 1.74 6.24
C ILE A 34 -13.14 1.81 4.79
N VAL A 35 -13.10 2.98 4.18
CA VAL A 35 -13.51 3.18 2.78
C VAL A 35 -12.70 2.27 1.85
N THR A 36 -11.41 2.10 2.11
CA THR A 36 -10.57 1.19 1.31
C THR A 36 -10.97 -0.27 1.51
N ALA A 37 -11.31 -0.68 2.73
CA ALA A 37 -11.79 -2.04 3.00
C ALA A 37 -13.10 -2.34 2.26
N ASP A 38 -14.02 -1.38 2.17
CA ASP A 38 -15.25 -1.50 1.39
C ASP A 38 -14.95 -1.68 -0.10
N PHE A 39 -14.08 -0.84 -0.68
CA PHE A 39 -13.64 -1.01 -2.08
C PHE A 39 -12.95 -2.35 -2.33
N LEU A 40 -12.13 -2.84 -1.39
CA LEU A 40 -11.51 -4.17 -1.49
C LEU A 40 -12.58 -5.25 -1.60
N HIS A 41 -13.59 -5.21 -0.71
CA HIS A 41 -14.70 -6.15 -0.71
C HIS A 41 -15.45 -6.15 -2.05
N ASP A 42 -15.82 -4.97 -2.57
CA ASP A 42 -16.52 -4.81 -3.84
C ASP A 42 -15.74 -5.38 -5.04
N HIS A 43 -14.41 -5.43 -4.93
CA HIS A 43 -13.53 -5.97 -5.96
C HIS A 43 -13.13 -7.45 -5.74
N GLY A 44 -13.72 -8.12 -4.74
CA GLY A 44 -13.44 -9.53 -4.41
C GLY A 44 -12.08 -9.75 -3.74
N LEU A 45 -11.56 -8.71 -3.09
CA LEU A 45 -10.40 -8.75 -2.21
C LEU A 45 -10.86 -8.64 -0.75
N GLY A 46 -10.04 -9.13 0.18
CA GLY A 46 -10.31 -8.99 1.61
C GLY A 46 -9.14 -8.35 2.35
N CYS A 47 -9.40 -7.77 3.51
CA CYS A 47 -8.34 -7.39 4.43
C CYS A 47 -7.65 -8.64 4.99
N ALA A 48 -6.33 -8.66 4.93
CA ALA A 48 -5.54 -9.74 5.52
C ALA A 48 -5.66 -9.73 7.05
N GLU A 49 -5.79 -10.89 7.64
CA GLU A 49 -5.50 -11.09 9.07
C GLU A 49 -3.97 -11.15 9.21
N LEU A 50 -3.40 -10.25 9.99
CA LEU A 50 -1.94 -10.10 10.09
C LEU A 50 -1.33 -11.18 10.97
N ASP A 51 -0.16 -11.67 10.57
CA ASP A 51 0.62 -12.62 11.34
C ASP A 51 1.04 -12.01 12.70
N PRO A 52 1.07 -12.79 13.79
CA PRO A 52 1.53 -12.32 15.12
C PRO A 52 2.92 -11.68 15.10
N ALA A 53 3.84 -12.15 14.28
CA ALA A 53 5.17 -11.55 14.16
C ALA A 53 5.11 -10.16 13.49
N THR A 54 4.22 -9.98 12.52
CA THR A 54 3.95 -8.66 11.91
C THR A 54 3.36 -7.70 12.93
N LEU A 55 2.36 -8.15 13.72
CA LEU A 55 1.77 -7.34 14.78
C LEU A 55 2.81 -6.94 15.83
N ALA A 56 3.69 -7.87 16.24
CA ALA A 56 4.78 -7.58 17.17
C ALA A 56 5.76 -6.54 16.60
N GLN A 57 6.08 -6.60 15.30
CA GLN A 57 6.92 -5.62 14.64
C GLN A 57 6.25 -4.24 14.57
N LEU A 58 4.96 -4.17 14.24
CA LEU A 58 4.19 -2.92 14.25
C LEU A 58 4.17 -2.27 15.63
N LYS A 59 4.00 -3.06 16.70
CA LYS A 59 4.03 -2.59 18.09
C LYS A 59 5.29 -1.82 18.44
N THR A 60 6.42 -2.07 17.79
CA THR A 60 7.68 -1.35 18.08
C THR A 60 7.63 0.15 17.77
N VAL A 61 6.69 0.58 16.97
CA VAL A 61 6.50 1.99 16.59
C VAL A 61 5.16 2.57 17.01
N PHE A 62 4.25 1.71 17.50
CA PHE A 62 2.92 2.09 17.99
C PHE A 62 2.93 2.46 19.47
N PRO A 63 2.03 3.36 19.92
CA PRO A 63 1.84 3.62 21.36
C PRO A 63 1.43 2.34 22.10
N ALA A 64 1.86 2.22 23.35
CA ALA A 64 1.60 1.03 24.17
C ALA A 64 0.09 0.73 24.36
N TRP A 65 -0.75 1.78 24.33
CA TRP A 65 -2.19 1.68 24.51
C TRP A 65 -2.96 1.24 23.25
N MET A 66 -2.30 1.19 22.08
CA MET A 66 -2.94 0.87 20.80
C MET A 66 -2.42 -0.45 20.24
N ASP A 67 -3.33 -1.38 19.96
CA ASP A 67 -3.02 -2.59 19.22
C ASP A 67 -3.21 -2.36 17.72
N PRO A 68 -2.16 -2.57 16.89
CA PRO A 68 -2.29 -2.44 15.46
C PRO A 68 -3.20 -3.53 14.89
N SER A 69 -4.01 -3.17 13.91
CA SER A 69 -4.89 -4.06 13.15
C SER A 69 -4.91 -3.63 11.68
N ASN A 70 -5.38 -4.49 10.77
CA ASN A 70 -5.56 -4.12 9.36
C ASN A 70 -7.04 -3.73 9.11
N PRO A 71 -7.33 -2.54 8.58
CA PRO A 71 -6.43 -1.45 8.17
C PRO A 71 -5.54 -0.89 9.28
N VAL A 72 -4.25 -0.66 8.95
CA VAL A 72 -3.24 -0.20 9.91
C VAL A 72 -3.25 1.33 9.93
N ASP A 73 -3.99 1.91 10.88
CA ASP A 73 -4.00 3.36 11.09
C ASP A 73 -2.74 3.79 11.85
N VAL A 74 -1.85 4.47 11.14
CA VAL A 74 -0.54 4.86 11.69
C VAL A 74 -0.52 6.26 12.31
N TRP A 75 -1.64 6.99 12.32
CA TRP A 75 -1.62 8.37 12.83
C TRP A 75 -1.10 8.47 14.27
N PRO A 76 -1.58 7.65 15.23
CA PRO A 76 -1.06 7.67 16.60
C PRO A 76 0.43 7.27 16.70
N ALA A 77 0.87 6.38 15.83
CA ALA A 77 2.27 5.97 15.76
C ALA A 77 3.17 7.10 15.22
N ILE A 78 2.68 7.87 14.22
CA ILE A 78 3.39 9.02 13.63
C ILE A 78 3.67 10.09 14.69
N GLU A 79 2.68 10.39 15.54
CA GLU A 79 2.84 11.36 16.61
C GLU A 79 3.93 10.95 17.62
N GLN A 80 4.07 9.66 17.88
CA GLN A 80 5.06 9.12 18.82
C GLN A 80 6.44 8.90 18.22
N SER A 81 6.51 8.34 17.01
CA SER A 81 7.75 7.78 16.44
C SER A 81 8.25 8.50 15.18
N GLY A 82 7.47 9.46 14.69
CA GLY A 82 7.75 10.19 13.46
C GLY A 82 7.34 9.43 12.18
N PRO A 83 6.94 10.17 11.13
CA PRO A 83 6.31 9.58 9.95
C PRO A 83 7.23 8.64 9.17
N GLU A 84 8.47 9.02 8.90
CA GLU A 84 9.39 8.19 8.08
C GLU A 84 9.68 6.83 8.72
N LYS A 85 9.96 6.81 10.04
CA LYS A 85 10.22 5.57 10.79
C LYS A 85 8.99 4.67 10.77
N VAL A 86 7.81 5.24 11.02
CA VAL A 86 6.56 4.49 11.09
C VAL A 86 6.21 3.87 9.74
N TYR A 87 6.18 4.67 8.66
CA TYR A 87 5.87 4.15 7.33
C TYR A 87 6.87 3.11 6.85
N ARG A 88 8.17 3.34 7.07
CA ARG A 88 9.21 2.37 6.72
C ARG A 88 9.01 1.05 7.45
N THR A 89 8.86 1.09 8.77
CA THR A 89 8.68 -0.11 9.58
C THR A 89 7.40 -0.85 9.21
N ALA A 90 6.27 -0.13 9.13
CA ALA A 90 4.98 -0.73 8.85
C ALA A 90 4.90 -1.31 7.42
N ALA A 91 5.33 -0.57 6.40
CA ALA A 91 5.29 -1.05 5.02
C ALA A 91 6.16 -2.31 4.85
N GLN A 92 7.36 -2.35 5.43
CA GLN A 92 8.22 -3.52 5.35
C GLN A 92 7.64 -4.73 6.10
N ALA A 93 7.07 -4.52 7.30
CA ALA A 93 6.42 -5.59 8.06
C ALA A 93 5.25 -6.19 7.26
N LEU A 94 4.37 -5.35 6.72
CA LEU A 94 3.23 -5.78 5.91
C LEU A 94 3.65 -6.47 4.61
N MET A 95 4.71 -6.01 3.96
CA MET A 95 5.24 -6.69 2.75
C MET A 95 5.79 -8.08 3.06
N ARG A 96 6.40 -8.28 4.22
CA ARG A 96 6.95 -9.59 4.62
C ARG A 96 5.92 -10.53 5.25
N ASP A 97 4.75 -10.03 5.61
CA ASP A 97 3.68 -10.84 6.20
C ASP A 97 3.23 -11.95 5.22
N PRO A 98 3.23 -13.24 5.62
CA PRO A 98 2.83 -14.34 4.76
C PRO A 98 1.34 -14.34 4.40
N HIS A 99 0.52 -13.65 5.18
CA HIS A 99 -0.92 -13.55 4.95
C HIS A 99 -1.31 -12.37 4.04
N VAL A 100 -0.36 -11.48 3.74
CA VAL A 100 -0.58 -10.31 2.87
C VAL A 100 -0.16 -10.63 1.44
N ASP A 101 -1.08 -10.45 0.51
CA ASP A 101 -0.87 -10.68 -0.93
C ASP A 101 -0.70 -9.38 -1.73
N ALA A 102 -1.13 -8.25 -1.18
CA ALA A 102 -1.02 -6.92 -1.77
C ALA A 102 -0.98 -5.83 -0.69
N LEU A 103 -0.41 -4.67 -0.98
CA LEU A 103 -0.33 -3.54 -0.05
C LEU A 103 -0.89 -2.27 -0.69
N ILE A 104 -1.80 -1.60 0.01
CA ILE A 104 -2.27 -0.26 -0.34
C ILE A 104 -1.75 0.70 0.73
N ILE A 105 -1.10 1.77 0.29
CA ILE A 105 -0.49 2.76 1.18
C ILE A 105 -1.16 4.11 0.95
N HIS A 106 -1.68 4.70 2.01
CA HIS A 106 -2.19 6.07 2.00
C HIS A 106 -1.13 7.02 2.53
N ILE A 107 -0.82 8.06 1.79
CA ILE A 107 0.19 9.05 2.15
C ILE A 107 -0.37 10.46 2.08
N PHE A 108 -0.15 11.23 3.14
CA PHE A 108 -0.30 12.66 3.12
C PHE A 108 1.05 13.30 2.77
N ALA A 109 1.15 13.90 1.58
CA ALA A 109 2.41 14.29 0.96
C ALA A 109 3.27 15.27 1.78
N ALA A 110 2.67 16.07 2.67
CA ALA A 110 3.41 17.01 3.50
C ALA A 110 4.27 16.36 4.59
N LEU A 111 4.05 15.07 4.88
CA LEU A 111 4.72 14.37 5.98
C LEU A 111 6.01 13.65 5.59
N LEU A 112 6.24 13.41 4.30
CA LEU A 112 7.22 12.41 3.84
C LEU A 112 8.00 12.87 2.61
N LYS A 113 9.20 12.27 2.43
CA LYS A 113 10.00 12.33 1.20
C LYS A 113 10.19 10.89 0.67
N GLY A 114 10.33 10.70 -0.65
CA GLY A 114 10.14 9.40 -1.30
C GLY A 114 11.04 8.23 -0.90
N GLU A 115 12.27 8.47 -0.48
CA GLU A 115 13.25 7.40 -0.21
C GLU A 115 12.84 6.40 0.89
N PHE A 116 11.90 6.77 1.76
CA PHE A 116 11.46 5.91 2.86
C PHE A 116 10.79 4.60 2.39
N LEU A 117 10.28 4.52 1.16
CA LEU A 117 9.68 3.32 0.55
C LEU A 117 10.60 2.55 -0.40
N ALA A 118 11.88 2.89 -0.54
CA ALA A 118 12.79 2.20 -1.45
C ALA A 118 12.86 0.68 -1.18
N GLU A 119 12.92 0.26 0.06
CA GLU A 119 12.90 -1.16 0.43
C GLU A 119 11.54 -1.81 0.13
N THR A 120 10.43 -1.09 0.32
CA THR A 120 9.08 -1.56 -0.03
C THR A 120 8.97 -1.82 -1.55
N ALA A 121 9.54 -0.93 -2.36
CA ALA A 121 9.60 -1.09 -3.82
C ALA A 121 10.41 -2.33 -4.21
N ARG A 122 11.56 -2.57 -3.58
CA ARG A 122 12.35 -3.78 -3.78
C ARG A 122 11.58 -5.05 -3.43
N LEU A 123 10.94 -5.06 -2.25
CA LEU A 123 10.14 -6.19 -1.77
C LEU A 123 8.93 -6.47 -2.67
N LYS A 124 8.32 -5.45 -3.27
CA LYS A 124 7.23 -5.58 -4.24
C LYS A 124 7.61 -6.53 -5.38
N ASP A 125 8.76 -6.31 -5.98
CA ASP A 125 9.23 -7.11 -7.11
C ASP A 125 9.74 -8.49 -6.67
N GLU A 126 10.46 -8.56 -5.56
CA GLU A 126 10.99 -9.81 -5.01
C GLU A 126 9.85 -10.77 -4.62
N LEU A 127 8.88 -10.28 -3.86
CA LEU A 127 7.79 -11.09 -3.31
C LEU A 127 6.58 -11.20 -4.25
N GLY A 128 6.56 -10.47 -5.36
CA GLY A 128 5.42 -10.44 -6.30
C GLY A 128 4.12 -9.97 -5.65
N LYS A 129 4.21 -9.02 -4.73
CA LYS A 129 3.06 -8.42 -4.05
C LYS A 129 2.83 -7.02 -4.62
N PRO A 130 1.75 -6.78 -5.39
CA PRO A 130 1.48 -5.46 -5.92
C PRO A 130 1.31 -4.44 -4.80
N VAL A 131 1.88 -3.25 -5.02
CA VAL A 131 1.74 -2.09 -4.14
C VAL A 131 1.04 -0.98 -4.91
N ALA A 132 0.08 -0.30 -4.27
CA ALA A 132 -0.57 0.89 -4.79
C ALA A 132 -0.49 2.00 -3.75
N VAL A 133 -0.15 3.21 -4.17
CA VAL A 133 -0.08 4.37 -3.28
C VAL A 133 -1.22 5.32 -3.61
N TRP A 134 -2.08 5.61 -2.63
CA TRP A 134 -2.99 6.76 -2.69
C TRP A 134 -2.32 7.96 -2.05
N LEU A 135 -2.13 9.03 -2.85
CA LEU A 135 -1.38 10.21 -2.44
C LEU A 135 -2.27 11.45 -2.43
N VAL A 136 -2.35 12.11 -1.27
CA VAL A 136 -3.12 13.34 -1.08
C VAL A 136 -2.29 14.43 -0.44
N GLY A 137 -2.75 15.67 -0.58
CA GLY A 137 -2.13 16.84 0.02
C GLY A 137 -2.16 18.08 -0.87
N LEU A 138 -1.33 19.06 -0.54
CA LEU A 138 -1.16 20.26 -1.35
C LEU A 138 -0.44 19.94 -2.67
N GLN A 139 -0.75 20.70 -3.71
CA GLN A 139 -0.32 20.44 -5.10
C GLN A 139 1.19 20.23 -5.25
N GLN A 140 1.99 21.08 -4.65
CA GLN A 140 3.45 21.03 -4.83
C GLN A 140 4.09 19.82 -4.12
N PRO A 141 3.83 19.54 -2.84
CA PRO A 141 4.30 18.31 -2.19
C PRO A 141 3.83 17.04 -2.90
N VAL A 142 2.57 16.98 -3.36
CA VAL A 142 2.04 15.83 -4.10
C VAL A 142 2.83 15.60 -5.39
N ARG A 143 3.10 16.64 -6.19
CA ARG A 143 3.87 16.50 -7.43
C ARG A 143 5.28 15.98 -7.19
N THR A 144 5.96 16.52 -6.18
CA THR A 144 7.34 16.11 -5.84
C THR A 144 7.38 14.66 -5.39
N LEU A 145 6.55 14.31 -4.40
CA LEU A 145 6.54 12.97 -3.83
C LEU A 145 6.05 11.91 -4.85
N ARG A 146 5.07 12.26 -5.71
CA ARG A 146 4.64 11.39 -6.81
C ARG A 146 5.82 11.00 -7.70
N LYS A 147 6.60 11.99 -8.15
CA LYS A 147 7.76 11.75 -9.01
C LYS A 147 8.76 10.81 -8.33
N GLU A 148 9.09 11.07 -7.07
CA GLU A 148 10.02 10.25 -6.29
C GLU A 148 9.53 8.79 -6.13
N LEU A 149 8.23 8.60 -5.86
CA LEU A 149 7.64 7.25 -5.71
C LEU A 149 7.59 6.49 -7.05
N GLU A 150 7.28 7.19 -8.13
CA GLU A 150 7.24 6.59 -9.47
C GLU A 150 8.63 6.26 -10.00
N GLU A 151 9.66 7.00 -9.63
CA GLU A 151 11.07 6.66 -9.89
C GLU A 151 11.50 5.37 -9.15
N LEU A 152 10.80 5.01 -8.07
CA LEU A 152 10.93 3.73 -7.37
C LEU A 152 10.03 2.60 -7.93
N ASP A 153 9.39 2.80 -9.09
CA ASP A 153 8.40 1.86 -9.64
C ASP A 153 7.19 1.60 -8.71
N LEU A 154 6.80 2.59 -7.89
CA LEU A 154 5.60 2.52 -7.06
C LEU A 154 4.44 3.28 -7.73
N PRO A 155 3.37 2.59 -8.16
CA PRO A 155 2.20 3.21 -8.77
C PRO A 155 1.48 4.16 -7.81
N VAL A 156 1.21 5.39 -8.25
CA VAL A 156 0.56 6.44 -7.45
C VAL A 156 -0.77 6.84 -8.07
N PHE A 157 -1.80 6.91 -7.23
CA PHE A 157 -3.18 7.22 -7.60
C PHE A 157 -3.72 8.43 -6.82
N ASP A 158 -4.64 9.16 -7.44
CA ASP A 158 -5.32 10.31 -6.81
C ASP A 158 -6.61 9.91 -6.08
N GLU A 159 -7.10 8.69 -6.31
CA GLU A 159 -8.34 8.16 -5.77
C GLU A 159 -8.13 6.76 -5.18
N ILE A 160 -8.72 6.50 -4.00
CA ILE A 160 -8.68 5.19 -3.34
C ILE A 160 -9.24 4.10 -4.24
N GLY A 161 -10.40 4.35 -4.86
CA GLY A 161 -11.05 3.37 -5.75
C GLY A 161 -10.16 2.94 -6.91
N ARG A 162 -9.37 3.84 -7.49
CA ARG A 162 -8.43 3.51 -8.56
C ARG A 162 -7.25 2.67 -8.06
N ALA A 163 -6.71 2.99 -6.89
CA ALA A 163 -5.66 2.19 -6.26
C ALA A 163 -6.12 0.74 -6.01
N VAL A 164 -7.33 0.57 -5.47
CA VAL A 164 -7.93 -0.74 -5.26
C VAL A 164 -8.22 -1.46 -6.57
N SER A 165 -8.82 -0.78 -7.55
CA SER A 165 -9.12 -1.34 -8.88
C SER A 165 -7.86 -1.84 -9.59
N PHE A 166 -6.74 -1.12 -9.49
CA PHE A 166 -5.45 -1.56 -10.00
C PHE A 166 -4.98 -2.85 -9.32
N VAL A 167 -4.99 -2.92 -7.98
CA VAL A 167 -4.59 -4.12 -7.24
C VAL A 167 -5.47 -5.31 -7.63
N ALA A 168 -6.78 -5.12 -7.72
CA ALA A 168 -7.72 -6.16 -8.13
C ALA A 168 -7.46 -6.63 -9.57
N ALA A 169 -7.18 -5.72 -10.50
CA ALA A 169 -6.85 -6.05 -11.89
C ALA A 169 -5.52 -6.81 -11.98
N ALA A 170 -4.49 -6.41 -11.23
CA ALA A 170 -3.21 -7.11 -11.15
C ALA A 170 -3.40 -8.56 -10.68
N LYS A 171 -4.24 -8.78 -9.67
CA LYS A 171 -4.57 -10.11 -9.15
C LYS A 171 -5.39 -10.96 -10.12
N ARG A 172 -6.33 -10.36 -10.88
CA ARG A 172 -7.12 -11.08 -11.90
C ARG A 172 -6.28 -11.53 -13.09
N ARG A 173 -5.30 -10.74 -13.52
CA ARG A 173 -4.40 -11.09 -14.62
C ARG A 173 -3.68 -12.43 -14.39
N MET A 174 -3.39 -12.77 -13.15
CA MET A 174 -2.74 -14.04 -12.81
C MET A 174 -3.69 -15.24 -12.75
N ARG A 175 -5.02 -14.99 -12.70
CA ARG A 175 -6.03 -16.08 -12.70
C ARG A 175 -6.50 -16.45 -14.10
N ALA A 176 -6.19 -15.66 -15.12
CA ALA A 176 -6.53 -16.01 -16.50
C ALA A 176 -5.65 -17.18 -16.97
N PRO A 177 -6.22 -18.32 -17.43
CA PRO A 177 -5.44 -19.44 -17.94
C PRO A 177 -4.73 -18.99 -19.23
N GLY A 178 -3.41 -19.10 -19.21
CA GLY A 178 -2.46 -19.10 -20.28
C GLY A 178 -2.83 -18.40 -21.61
N VAL A 179 -2.25 -17.24 -21.81
CA VAL A 179 -1.76 -16.91 -23.14
C VAL A 179 -0.29 -17.29 -23.15
N SER A 180 -0.05 -18.53 -23.62
CA SER A 180 1.29 -19.02 -23.99
C SER A 180 1.74 -18.35 -25.28
#